data_70f46e3ab53a40c016a4b6c070b32e74
#
_entry.id   70f46e3ab53a40c016a4b6c070b32e74
#
_cell.length_a   1.000
_cell.length_b   1.000
_cell.length_c   1.000
_cell.angle_alpha   90.00
_cell.angle_beta   90.00
_cell.angle_gamma   90.00
#
_symmetry.space_group_name_H-M   'P 1'
#
loop_
_entity.id
_entity.type
_entity.pdbx_description
1 polymer ?
#
loop_
_entity_poly.entity_id
_entity_poly.type
_entity_poly.pdbx_seq_one_letter_code
_entity_poly.pdbx_strand_id
1 'polypeptide(L)'
;MAGEDAVTHAEHARRLATRVADSGETERELRLGVMSRGAGGAAIAEPYDTLAIGIGEDSSRVTDAQVTAVLQATGSQKRAFELVLSAAIGAGLRRWDAAQQAIEGAADASS
;
A
#
# COMPACT_ATOMS: atom_id res chain seq x y z
N MET A 1 -18.08 1.41 20.92
CA MET A 1 -17.11 2.46 21.22
C MET A 1 -16.17 2.67 20.03
N ALA A 2 -15.96 3.94 19.66
CA ALA A 2 -15.18 4.29 18.46
C ALA A 2 -13.74 3.78 18.50
N GLY A 3 -13.08 3.71 19.68
CA GLY A 3 -11.72 3.24 19.83
C GLY A 3 -11.52 1.76 19.52
N GLU A 4 -12.47 0.93 19.88
CA GLU A 4 -12.43 -0.52 19.62
C GLU A 4 -12.60 -0.81 18.13
N ASP A 5 -13.50 -0.12 17.45
CA ASP A 5 -13.72 -0.26 16.02
C ASP A 5 -12.48 0.17 15.23
N ALA A 6 -11.84 1.28 15.61
CA ALA A 6 -10.63 1.78 14.99
C ALA A 6 -9.48 0.76 15.12
N VAL A 7 -9.28 0.18 16.31
CA VAL A 7 -8.25 -0.85 16.55
C VAL A 7 -8.53 -2.09 15.71
N THR A 8 -9.79 -2.54 15.65
CA THR A 8 -10.20 -3.71 14.88
C THR A 8 -9.94 -3.51 13.38
N HIS A 9 -10.26 -2.34 12.83
CA HIS A 9 -9.99 -2.03 11.42
C HIS A 9 -8.49 -2.00 11.12
N ALA A 10 -7.70 -1.39 12.00
CA ALA A 10 -6.24 -1.37 11.85
C ALA A 10 -5.63 -2.77 11.92
N GLU A 11 -6.11 -3.62 12.82
CA GLU A 11 -5.68 -5.01 12.91
C GLU A 11 -6.02 -5.80 11.65
N HIS A 12 -7.23 -5.65 11.12
CA HIS A 12 -7.65 -6.30 9.87
C HIS A 12 -6.79 -5.85 8.70
N ALA A 13 -6.50 -4.55 8.59
CA ALA A 13 -5.65 -4.01 7.54
C ALA A 13 -4.23 -4.57 7.62
N ARG A 14 -3.66 -4.68 8.83
CA ARG A 14 -2.33 -5.25 9.04
C ARG A 14 -2.29 -6.74 8.74
N ARG A 15 -3.33 -7.49 9.09
CA ARG A 15 -3.46 -8.91 8.72
C ARG A 15 -3.53 -9.10 7.22
N LEU A 16 -4.27 -8.25 6.52
CA LEU A 16 -4.34 -8.28 5.07
C LEU A 16 -2.97 -7.99 4.46
N ALA A 17 -2.26 -6.98 4.97
CA ALA A 17 -0.91 -6.65 4.53
C ALA A 17 0.04 -7.85 4.72
N THR A 18 -0.01 -8.52 5.87
CA THR A 18 0.78 -9.71 6.14
C THR A 18 0.45 -10.85 5.17
N ARG A 19 -0.82 -11.09 4.92
CA ARG A 19 -1.26 -12.11 3.96
C ARG A 19 -0.74 -11.83 2.56
N VAL A 20 -0.87 -10.61 2.08
CA VAL A 20 -0.40 -10.22 0.75
C VAL A 20 1.13 -10.34 0.67
N ALA A 21 1.84 -9.94 1.73
CA ALA A 21 3.29 -10.07 1.79
C ALA A 21 3.75 -11.53 1.77
N ASP A 22 3.05 -12.41 2.47
CA ASP A 22 3.46 -13.81 2.68
C ASP A 22 2.92 -14.78 1.61
N SER A 23 1.89 -14.39 0.86
CA SER A 23 1.22 -15.25 -0.12
C SER A 23 1.23 -14.60 -1.49
N GLY A 24 1.78 -15.26 -2.48
CA GLY A 24 1.74 -14.77 -3.86
C GLY A 24 2.76 -15.46 -4.75
N GLU A 25 2.66 -15.18 -6.05
CA GLU A 25 3.58 -15.72 -7.07
C GLU A 25 4.81 -14.84 -7.26
N THR A 26 4.73 -13.54 -6.95
CA THR A 26 5.87 -12.65 -6.99
C THR A 26 6.77 -12.86 -5.77
N GLU A 27 8.02 -12.45 -5.84
CA GLU A 27 8.94 -12.55 -4.71
C GLU A 27 8.45 -11.71 -3.53
N ARG A 28 8.57 -12.27 -2.33
CA ARG A 28 8.15 -11.61 -1.09
C ARG A 28 8.82 -10.24 -0.90
N GLU A 29 10.12 -10.17 -1.19
CA GLU A 29 10.88 -8.90 -1.06
C GLU A 29 10.33 -7.82 -1.99
N LEU A 30 9.93 -8.19 -3.21
CA LEU A 30 9.34 -7.26 -4.15
C LEU A 30 7.99 -6.74 -3.64
N ARG A 31 7.12 -7.64 -3.14
CA ARG A 31 5.82 -7.24 -2.57
C ARG A 31 5.99 -6.30 -1.37
N LEU A 32 6.93 -6.63 -0.47
CA LEU A 32 7.22 -5.77 0.68
C LEU A 32 7.78 -4.42 0.27
N GLY A 33 8.67 -4.39 -0.72
CA GLY A 33 9.23 -3.16 -1.26
C GLY A 33 8.17 -2.26 -1.89
N VAL A 34 7.28 -2.83 -2.69
CA VAL A 34 6.16 -2.12 -3.32
C VAL A 34 5.19 -1.59 -2.26
N MET A 35 4.87 -2.40 -1.26
CA MET A 35 4.00 -2.00 -0.15
C MET A 35 4.61 -0.82 0.62
N SER A 36 5.88 -0.91 0.97
CA SER A 36 6.61 0.16 1.65
C SER A 36 6.67 1.43 0.80
N ARG A 37 6.94 1.30 -0.49
CA ARG A 37 7.01 2.45 -1.40
C ARG A 37 5.64 3.12 -1.56
N GLY A 38 4.57 2.37 -1.67
CA GLY A 38 3.20 2.89 -1.66
C GLY A 38 2.88 3.68 -0.39
N ALA A 39 3.47 3.30 0.72
CA ALA A 39 3.38 4.02 2.00
C ALA A 39 4.35 5.20 2.12
N GLY A 40 5.11 5.51 1.09
CA GLY A 40 6.09 6.62 1.09
C GLY A 40 7.50 6.22 1.51
N GLY A 41 7.80 4.92 1.52
CA GLY A 41 9.13 4.40 1.86
C GLY A 41 10.16 4.57 0.75
N ALA A 42 11.28 3.87 0.88
CA ALA A 42 12.42 3.99 0.00
C ALA A 42 12.13 3.59 -1.45
N ALA A 43 12.83 4.20 -2.38
CA ALA A 43 12.74 3.89 -3.81
C ALA A 43 13.13 2.43 -4.09
N ILE A 44 12.46 1.82 -5.06
CA ILE A 44 12.68 0.45 -5.51
C ILE A 44 12.99 0.44 -7.02
N ALA A 45 13.23 -0.74 -7.57
CA ALA A 45 13.52 -0.88 -9.00
C ALA A 45 12.33 -0.47 -9.87
N GLU A 46 12.63 0.08 -11.06
CA GLU A 46 11.62 0.32 -12.08
C GLU A 46 11.27 -0.99 -12.82
N PRO A 47 10.07 -1.16 -13.32
CA PRO A 47 8.96 -0.20 -13.40
C PRO A 47 8.09 -0.13 -12.12
N TYR A 48 8.44 -0.84 -11.08
CA TYR A 48 7.64 -0.97 -9.86
C TYR A 48 7.58 0.33 -9.06
N ASP A 49 8.68 1.07 -9.04
CA ASP A 49 8.77 2.32 -8.27
C ASP A 49 7.76 3.35 -8.75
N THR A 50 7.71 3.60 -10.06
CA THR A 50 6.78 4.57 -10.64
C THR A 50 5.33 4.21 -10.36
N LEU A 51 4.97 2.93 -10.48
CA LEU A 51 3.62 2.46 -10.18
C LEU A 51 3.29 2.63 -8.69
N ALA A 52 4.19 2.23 -7.81
CA ALA A 52 3.98 2.31 -6.36
C ALA A 52 3.83 3.75 -5.88
N ILE A 53 4.64 4.68 -6.39
CA ILE A 53 4.53 6.11 -6.09
C ILE A 53 3.16 6.63 -6.56
N GLY A 54 2.76 6.31 -7.78
CA GLY A 54 1.50 6.75 -8.36
C GLY A 54 0.31 6.30 -7.51
N ILE A 55 0.29 5.03 -7.11
CA ILE A 55 -0.77 4.48 -6.25
C ILE A 55 -0.73 5.16 -4.86
N GLY A 56 0.46 5.40 -4.33
CA GLY A 56 0.62 6.04 -3.02
C GLY A 56 0.18 7.48 -2.98
N GLU A 57 0.46 8.25 -4.02
CA GLU A 57 0.16 9.68 -4.09
C GLU A 57 -1.27 9.95 -4.58
N ASP A 58 -1.62 9.39 -5.74
CA ASP A 58 -2.93 9.58 -6.34
C ASP A 58 -3.18 8.46 -7.36
N SER A 59 -3.90 7.43 -6.94
CA SER A 59 -4.18 6.26 -7.78
C SER A 59 -4.99 6.61 -9.05
N SER A 60 -5.72 7.71 -9.04
CA SER A 60 -6.48 8.16 -10.22
C SER A 60 -5.58 8.65 -11.35
N ARG A 61 -4.31 8.95 -11.06
CA ARG A 61 -3.31 9.41 -12.05
C ARG A 61 -2.45 8.28 -12.60
N VAL A 62 -2.62 7.07 -12.11
CA VAL A 62 -1.90 5.91 -12.64
C VAL A 62 -2.36 5.65 -14.08
N THR A 63 -1.41 5.58 -15.01
CA THR A 63 -1.70 5.43 -16.44
C THR A 63 -1.69 3.96 -16.85
N ASP A 64 -2.36 3.65 -17.95
CA ASP A 64 -2.32 2.32 -18.56
C ASP A 64 -0.89 1.92 -18.93
N ALA A 65 -0.07 2.86 -19.36
CA ALA A 65 1.33 2.60 -19.70
C ALA A 65 2.13 2.14 -18.48
N GLN A 66 1.89 2.72 -17.30
CA GLN A 66 2.55 2.32 -16.05
C GLN A 66 2.15 0.91 -15.64
N VAL A 67 0.88 0.57 -15.75
CA VAL A 67 0.38 -0.78 -15.46
C VAL A 67 0.92 -1.78 -16.47
N THR A 68 0.92 -1.43 -17.75
CA THR A 68 1.44 -2.28 -18.83
C THR A 68 2.92 -2.59 -18.63
N ALA A 69 3.71 -1.60 -18.22
CA ALA A 69 5.14 -1.80 -17.94
C ALA A 69 5.36 -2.84 -16.83
N VAL A 70 4.56 -2.79 -15.77
CA VAL A 70 4.61 -3.78 -14.68
C VAL A 70 4.13 -5.15 -15.16
N LEU A 71 3.05 -5.18 -15.96
CA LEU A 71 2.54 -6.43 -16.54
C LEU A 71 3.61 -7.12 -17.41
N GLN A 72 4.32 -6.36 -18.23
CA GLN A 72 5.41 -6.89 -19.06
C GLN A 72 6.58 -7.38 -18.20
N ALA A 73 6.95 -6.64 -17.17
CA ALA A 73 8.05 -7.01 -16.28
C ALA A 73 7.75 -8.28 -15.46
N THR A 74 6.51 -8.46 -15.02
CA THR A 74 6.10 -9.62 -14.22
C THR A 74 5.71 -10.84 -15.06
N GLY A 75 5.29 -10.62 -16.30
CA GLY A 75 4.88 -11.67 -17.23
C GLY A 75 3.48 -12.24 -16.99
N SER A 76 2.72 -11.75 -16.02
CA SER A 76 1.35 -12.21 -15.81
C SER A 76 0.46 -11.16 -15.14
N GLN A 77 -0.82 -11.21 -15.47
CA GLN A 77 -1.83 -10.33 -14.85
C GLN A 77 -1.92 -10.56 -13.34
N LYS A 78 -1.83 -11.79 -12.90
CA LYS A 78 -1.90 -12.14 -11.48
C LYS A 78 -0.76 -11.50 -10.69
N ARG A 79 0.47 -11.60 -11.22
CA ARG A 79 1.65 -11.00 -10.57
C ARG A 79 1.56 -9.49 -10.55
N ALA A 80 1.16 -8.87 -11.67
CA ALA A 80 0.95 -7.42 -11.72
C ALA A 80 -0.11 -6.98 -10.71
N PHE A 81 -1.22 -7.70 -10.61
CA PHE A 81 -2.28 -7.42 -9.64
C PHE A 81 -1.77 -7.51 -8.19
N GLU A 82 -0.95 -8.51 -7.87
CA GLU A 82 -0.35 -8.64 -6.54
C GLU A 82 0.44 -7.39 -6.15
N LEU A 83 1.18 -6.81 -7.09
CA LEU A 83 1.97 -5.61 -6.84
C LEU A 83 1.08 -4.35 -6.71
N VAL A 84 0.07 -4.22 -7.55
CA VAL A 84 -0.92 -3.13 -7.42
C VAL A 84 -1.59 -3.19 -6.05
N LEU A 85 -2.03 -4.37 -5.64
CA LEU A 85 -2.65 -4.59 -4.34
C LEU A 85 -1.69 -4.28 -3.19
N SER A 86 -0.43 -4.70 -3.28
CA SER A 86 0.60 -4.41 -2.29
C SER A 86 0.79 -2.91 -2.10
N ALA A 87 0.92 -2.15 -3.20
CA ALA A 87 1.06 -0.70 -3.15
C ALA A 87 -0.19 -0.03 -2.54
N ALA A 88 -1.37 -0.48 -2.93
CA ALA A 88 -2.64 0.06 -2.43
C ALA A 88 -2.80 -0.17 -0.92
N ILE A 89 -2.43 -1.35 -0.43
CA ILE A 89 -2.45 -1.66 1.00
C ILE A 89 -1.49 -0.75 1.76
N GLY A 90 -0.26 -0.59 1.27
CA GLY A 90 0.72 0.31 1.87
C GLY A 90 0.22 1.74 1.96
N ALA A 91 -0.32 2.27 0.87
CA ALA A 91 -0.91 3.61 0.81
C ALA A 91 -2.09 3.76 1.76
N GLY A 92 -2.97 2.74 1.83
CA GLY A 92 -4.13 2.74 2.72
C GLY A 92 -3.74 2.75 4.18
N LEU A 93 -2.77 1.92 4.58
CA LEU A 93 -2.26 1.89 5.96
C LEU A 93 -1.64 3.23 6.37
N ARG A 94 -0.87 3.85 5.47
CA ARG A 94 -0.28 5.18 5.73
C ARG A 94 -1.37 6.23 5.97
N ARG A 95 -2.41 6.24 5.14
CA ARG A 95 -3.53 7.17 5.28
C ARG A 95 -4.28 6.94 6.58
N TRP A 96 -4.49 5.69 6.93
CA TRP A 96 -5.12 5.31 8.19
C TRP A 96 -4.32 5.81 9.40
N ASP A 97 -3.01 5.56 9.42
CA ASP A 97 -2.14 6.00 10.51
C ASP A 97 -2.11 7.54 10.62
N ALA A 98 -2.06 8.24 9.49
CA ALA A 98 -2.10 9.70 9.47
C ALA A 98 -3.44 10.24 10.02
N ALA A 99 -4.56 9.62 9.65
CA ALA A 99 -5.87 10.00 10.15
C ALA A 99 -5.99 9.76 11.68
N GLN A 100 -5.47 8.63 12.16
CA GLN A 100 -5.42 8.33 13.58
C GLN A 100 -4.60 9.37 14.36
N GLN A 101 -3.43 9.72 13.87
CA GLN A 101 -2.59 10.74 14.48
C GLN A 101 -3.29 12.11 14.52
N ALA A 102 -3.99 12.49 13.45
CA ALA A 102 -4.74 13.74 13.39
C ALA A 102 -5.88 13.76 14.41
N ILE A 103 -6.60 12.65 14.55
CA ILE A 103 -7.68 12.52 15.54
C ILE A 103 -7.12 12.62 16.97
N GLU A 104 -6.05 11.91 17.25
CA GLU A 104 -5.38 11.93 18.57
C GLU A 104 -4.85 13.33 18.88
N GLY A 105 -4.21 13.99 17.92
CA GLY A 105 -3.72 15.36 18.07
C GLY A 105 -4.86 16.36 18.34
N ALA A 106 -5.98 16.24 17.65
CA ALA A 106 -7.15 17.09 17.86
C ALA A 106 -7.77 16.86 19.24
N ALA A 107 -7.84 15.60 19.70
CA ALA A 107 -8.33 15.26 21.03
C ALA A 107 -7.44 15.84 22.13
N ASP A 108 -6.12 15.76 21.97
CA ASP A 108 -5.15 16.32 22.91
C ASP A 108 -5.25 17.86 22.96
N ALA A 109 -5.42 18.51 21.80
CA ALA A 109 -5.55 19.96 21.72
C ALA A 109 -6.84 20.49 22.36
N SER A 110 -7.90 19.69 22.41
CA SER A 110 -9.19 20.06 22.98
C SER A 110 -9.31 19.74 24.47
N SER A 111 -8.38 19.02 25.02
CA SER A 111 -8.34 18.75 26.45
C SER A 111 -7.47 19.75 27.19
#